data_ea3a71d1290aa7554694ad4dcea95fca
#
_entry.id   ea3a71d1290aa7554694ad4dcea95fca
#
_cell.length_a   1.000
_cell.length_b   1.000
_cell.length_c   1.000
_cell.angle_alpha   90.00
_cell.angle_beta   90.00
_cell.angle_gamma   90.00
#
_symmetry.space_group_name_H-M   'P 1'
#
loop_
_entity.id
_entity.type
_entity.pdbx_description
1 polymer ?
#
loop_
_entity_poly.entity_id
_entity_poly.type
_entity_poly.pdbx_seq_one_letter_code
_entity_poly.pdbx_strand_id
1 'polypeptide(L)'
;MRIKFGAVDKNGKLHKRAGVSRFYSHCVVIHFAAHPPSKFWPAGVAAFSHAEWEGSRATAERKASRWRKEPDVEAIEILEARQV
;
A
#
# COMPACT_ATOMS: atom_id res chain seq x y z
N MET A 1 19.17 14.30 8.61
CA MET A 1 18.76 13.10 9.36
C MET A 1 17.63 12.39 8.60
N ARG A 2 17.77 11.10 8.41
CA ARG A 2 16.69 10.32 7.77
C ARG A 2 15.64 9.97 8.80
N ILE A 3 14.40 10.31 8.48
CA ILE A 3 13.24 9.90 9.26
C ILE A 3 12.67 8.67 8.60
N LYS A 4 12.43 7.63 9.40
CA LYS A 4 11.79 6.41 8.92
C LYS A 4 10.33 6.40 9.35
N PHE A 5 9.47 6.00 8.44
CA PHE A 5 8.04 5.86 8.71
C PHE A 5 7.65 4.39 8.61
N GLY A 6 6.68 4.00 9.41
CA GLY A 6 6.14 2.65 9.40
C GLY A 6 4.64 2.64 9.55
N ALA A 7 4.01 1.60 9.01
CA ALA A 7 2.59 1.33 9.17
C ALA A 7 2.36 -0.19 9.12
N VAL A 8 1.55 -0.71 10.02
CA VAL A 8 1.25 -2.14 10.09
C VAL A 8 -0.13 -2.38 9.49
N ASP A 9 -0.22 -3.27 8.52
CA ASP A 9 -1.49 -3.60 7.86
C ASP A 9 -2.30 -4.63 8.67
N LYS A 10 -3.51 -4.96 8.17
CA LYS A 10 -4.41 -5.90 8.82
C LYS A 10 -3.85 -7.31 8.97
N ASN A 11 -2.84 -7.65 8.17
CA ASN A 11 -2.19 -8.95 8.21
C ASN A 11 -0.95 -8.95 9.12
N GLY A 12 -0.69 -7.84 9.80
CA GLY A 12 0.47 -7.70 10.68
C GLY A 12 1.78 -7.39 9.97
N LYS A 13 1.75 -7.14 8.67
CA LYS A 13 2.94 -6.80 7.90
C LYS A 13 3.32 -5.34 8.12
N LEU A 14 4.57 -5.10 8.47
CA LEU A 14 5.12 -3.76 8.62
C LEU A 14 5.63 -3.24 7.28
N HIS A 15 5.06 -2.12 6.84
CA HIS A 15 5.52 -1.37 5.68
C HIS A 15 6.39 -0.22 6.16
N LYS A 16 7.55 -0.03 5.53
CA LYS A 16 8.51 1.01 5.92
C LYS A 16 8.86 1.91 4.76
N ARG A 17 9.12 3.17 5.07
CA ARG A 17 9.59 4.16 4.10
C ARG A 17 10.58 5.11 4.76
N ALA A 18 11.71 5.34 4.09
CA ALA A 18 12.62 6.41 4.49
C ALA A 18 12.18 7.71 3.82
N GLY A 19 12.01 8.77 4.62
CA GLY A 19 11.76 10.12 4.12
C GLY A 19 12.98 10.98 4.41
N VAL A 20 13.51 11.65 3.40
CA VAL A 20 14.66 12.53 3.56
C VAL A 20 14.22 13.98 3.72
N SER A 21 13.22 14.39 2.94
CA SER A 21 12.73 15.76 2.90
C SER A 21 11.20 15.84 2.93
N ARG A 22 10.52 14.72 3.12
CA ARG A 22 9.06 14.67 3.16
C ARG A 22 8.57 14.07 4.45
N PHE A 23 7.50 14.63 4.97
CA PHE A 23 6.74 14.04 6.06
C PHE A 23 5.56 13.26 5.48
N TYR A 24 5.43 12.01 5.90
CA TYR A 24 4.31 11.17 5.52
C TYR A 24 3.38 11.01 6.71
N SER A 25 2.12 11.32 6.53
CA SER A 25 1.10 11.17 7.57
C SER A 25 0.30 9.88 7.43
N HIS A 26 0.20 9.35 6.21
CA HIS A 26 -0.63 8.18 5.92
C HIS A 26 0.06 7.24 4.95
N CYS A 27 -0.30 5.97 5.07
CA CYS A 27 0.13 4.91 4.16
C CYS A 27 -1.12 4.24 3.59
N VAL A 28 -1.20 4.17 2.27
CA VAL A 28 -2.28 3.43 1.59
C VAL A 28 -1.72 2.07 1.23
N VAL A 29 -2.29 1.01 1.83
CA VAL A 29 -1.89 -0.36 1.53
C VAL A 29 -2.93 -0.97 0.60
N ILE A 30 -2.49 -1.37 -0.59
CA ILE A 30 -3.33 -1.98 -1.60
C ILE A 30 -3.03 -3.47 -1.62
N HIS A 31 -4.04 -4.28 -1.34
CA HIS A 31 -3.93 -5.73 -1.37
C HIS A 31 -4.46 -6.25 -2.70
N PHE A 32 -3.60 -6.92 -3.44
CA PHE A 32 -3.96 -7.50 -4.73
C PHE A 32 -4.27 -8.98 -4.59
N ALA A 33 -5.34 -9.41 -5.24
CA ALA A 33 -5.73 -10.81 -5.27
C ALA A 33 -4.72 -11.65 -6.06
N ALA A 34 -4.61 -12.93 -5.71
CA ALA A 34 -3.82 -13.88 -6.50
C ALA A 34 -4.51 -14.13 -7.85
N HIS A 35 -3.70 -14.35 -8.88
CA HIS A 35 -4.19 -14.76 -10.18
C HIS A 35 -3.85 -16.23 -10.42
N PRO A 36 -4.81 -17.04 -10.88
CA PRO A 36 -4.50 -18.41 -11.27
C PRO A 36 -3.60 -18.44 -12.52
N PRO A 37 -2.94 -19.57 -12.80
CA PRO A 37 -2.19 -19.73 -14.04
C PRO A 37 -3.04 -19.40 -15.26
N SER A 38 -2.47 -18.68 -16.21
CA SER A 38 -3.15 -18.24 -17.41
C SER A 38 -2.19 -18.22 -18.59
N LYS A 39 -2.71 -17.92 -19.78
CA LYS A 39 -1.92 -17.80 -21.00
C LYS A 39 -0.79 -16.79 -20.86
N PHE A 40 -1.06 -15.64 -20.18
CA PHE A 40 -0.08 -14.58 -20.00
C PHE A 40 0.85 -14.81 -18.81
N TRP A 41 0.37 -15.54 -17.78
CA TRP A 41 1.15 -15.89 -16.60
C TRP A 41 1.00 -17.36 -16.31
N PRO A 42 1.80 -18.22 -17.00
CA PRO A 42 1.66 -19.68 -16.86
C PRO A 42 1.81 -20.20 -15.44
N ALA A 43 2.64 -19.53 -14.62
CA ALA A 43 2.84 -19.90 -13.21
C ALA A 43 1.82 -19.25 -12.27
N GLY A 44 0.95 -18.36 -12.78
CA GLY A 44 0.07 -17.55 -11.95
C GLY A 44 0.82 -16.43 -11.23
N VAL A 45 0.10 -15.66 -10.44
CA VAL A 45 0.65 -14.59 -9.61
C VAL A 45 0.11 -14.75 -8.20
N ALA A 46 1.01 -14.82 -7.21
CA ALA A 46 0.61 -14.87 -5.82
C ALA A 46 0.00 -13.53 -5.37
N ALA A 47 -0.90 -13.58 -4.39
CA ALA A 47 -1.43 -12.36 -3.77
C ALA A 47 -0.27 -11.54 -3.18
N PHE A 48 -0.34 -10.23 -3.31
CA PHE A 48 0.70 -9.34 -2.78
C PHE A 48 0.10 -8.02 -2.35
N SER A 49 0.88 -7.23 -1.62
CA SER A 49 0.48 -5.91 -1.15
C SER A 49 1.47 -4.86 -1.63
N HIS A 50 0.95 -3.68 -1.92
CA HIS A 50 1.74 -2.51 -2.32
C HIS A 50 1.40 -1.36 -1.39
N ALA A 51 2.41 -0.64 -0.91
CA ALA A 51 2.23 0.50 -0.04
C ALA A 51 2.58 1.80 -0.76
N GLU A 52 1.69 2.78 -0.66
CA GLU A 52 1.94 4.13 -1.15
C GLU A 52 1.83 5.11 0.01
N TRP A 53 2.79 6.02 0.09
CA TRP A 53 2.91 6.95 1.22
C TRP A 53 2.47 8.33 0.82
N GLU A 54 1.63 8.95 1.66
CA GLU A 54 1.01 10.23 1.37
C GLU A 54 1.22 11.22 2.52
N GLY A 55 1.27 12.50 2.16
CA GLY A 55 1.49 13.58 3.12
C GLY A 55 0.24 14.07 3.82
N SER A 56 -0.94 13.61 3.42
CA SER A 56 -2.21 13.99 4.03
C SER A 56 -3.26 12.90 3.87
N ARG A 57 -4.27 12.93 4.74
CA ARG A 57 -5.40 12.00 4.63
C ARG A 57 -6.18 12.21 3.33
N ALA A 58 -6.34 13.46 2.89
CA ALA A 58 -7.08 13.75 1.66
C ALA A 58 -6.42 13.11 0.43
N THR A 59 -5.10 13.19 0.31
CA THR A 59 -4.38 12.55 -0.78
C THR A 59 -4.43 11.05 -0.68
N ALA A 60 -4.36 10.49 0.54
CA ALA A 60 -4.50 9.07 0.77
C ALA A 60 -5.87 8.55 0.32
N GLU A 61 -6.93 9.27 0.64
CA GLU A 61 -8.30 8.90 0.23
C GLU A 61 -8.48 8.95 -1.28
N ARG A 62 -7.92 9.96 -1.95
CA ARG A 62 -7.95 10.05 -3.41
C ARG A 62 -7.21 8.88 -4.06
N LYS A 63 -6.07 8.52 -3.51
CA LYS A 63 -5.28 7.39 -3.98
C LYS A 63 -6.06 6.08 -3.82
N ALA A 64 -6.66 5.88 -2.65
CA ALA A 64 -7.48 4.71 -2.37
C ALA A 64 -8.67 4.62 -3.35
N SER A 65 -9.34 5.74 -3.61
CA SER A 65 -10.46 5.78 -4.56
C SER A 65 -10.05 5.40 -5.97
N ARG A 66 -8.85 5.82 -6.38
CA ARG A 66 -8.30 5.46 -7.69
C ARG A 66 -8.05 3.96 -7.78
N TRP A 67 -7.42 3.38 -6.76
CA TRP A 67 -7.10 1.95 -6.73
C TRP A 67 -8.33 1.05 -6.63
N ARG A 68 -9.41 1.52 -5.99
CA ARG A 68 -10.65 0.74 -5.88
C ARG A 68 -11.27 0.40 -7.23
N LYS A 69 -10.93 1.14 -8.27
CA LYS A 69 -11.44 0.90 -9.63
C LYS A 69 -10.71 -0.23 -10.35
N GLU A 70 -9.57 -0.66 -9.81
CA GLU A 70 -8.79 -1.73 -10.42
C GLU A 70 -9.39 -3.10 -10.05
N PRO A 71 -9.64 -3.97 -11.05
CA PRO A 71 -10.34 -5.23 -10.81
C PRO A 71 -9.54 -6.22 -9.94
N ASP A 72 -8.21 -6.10 -9.92
CA ASP A 72 -7.35 -7.01 -9.18
C ASP A 72 -7.17 -6.62 -7.72
N VAL A 73 -7.70 -5.49 -7.31
CA VAL A 73 -7.60 -5.01 -5.93
C VAL A 73 -8.65 -5.70 -5.07
N GLU A 74 -8.19 -6.44 -4.07
CA GLU A 74 -9.04 -7.17 -3.14
C GLU A 74 -9.46 -6.33 -1.96
N ALA A 75 -8.53 -5.52 -1.42
CA ALA A 75 -8.79 -4.67 -0.27
C ALA A 75 -7.83 -3.48 -0.27
N ILE A 76 -8.25 -2.38 0.37
CA ILE A 76 -7.42 -1.19 0.54
C ILE A 76 -7.55 -0.73 1.98
N GLU A 77 -6.41 -0.38 2.59
CA GLU A 77 -6.35 0.20 3.92
C GLU A 77 -5.71 1.58 3.85
N ILE A 78 -6.25 2.50 4.64
CA ILE A 78 -5.61 3.80 4.87
C ILE A 78 -5.14 3.80 6.31
N LEU A 79 -3.82 3.77 6.50
CA LEU A 79 -3.18 3.66 7.80
C LEU A 79 -2.49 4.97 8.16
N GLU A 80 -2.41 5.27 9.45
CA GLU A 80 -1.58 6.36 9.92
C GLU A 80 -0.12 5.94 9.89
N ALA A 81 0.71 6.78 9.28
CA ALA A 81 2.16 6.55 9.26
C ALA A 81 2.76 7.04 10.59
N ARG A 82 3.64 6.25 11.16
CA ARG A 82 4.33 6.59 12.41
C ARG A 82 5.83 6.61 12.17
N GLN A 83 6.52 7.46 12.88
CA GLN A 83 7.98 7.43 12.90
C GLN A 83 8.46 6.20 13.67
N VAL A 84 9.41 5.52 13.10
CA VAL A 84 9.98 4.30 13.70
C VAL A 84 11.51 4.43 13.83
#